data_b0ab92f504a51501b6cf691bf6d7ad32
#
_entry.id   b0ab92f504a51501b6cf691bf6d7ad32
#
_cell.length_a   1.000
_cell.length_b   1.000
_cell.length_c   1.000
_cell.angle_alpha   90.00
_cell.angle_beta   90.00
_cell.angle_gamma   90.00
#
_symmetry.space_group_name_H-M   'P 1'
#
loop_
_entity.id
_entity.type
_entity.pdbx_description
1 polymer ?
#
loop_
_entity_poly.entity_id
_entity_poly.type
_entity_poly.pdbx_seq_one_letter_code
_entity_poly.pdbx_strand_id
1 'polypeptide(L)'
;MRLVHTMIRVENLDESIDFYTQKIGLELVAREELPGNDATIAFLREPNSGHEIELTYNHDGRSYDLGDGYGHMAFDVVSVDDTYEEWKSRGVEFSLSPKTMQNGMRIAFAVDPTGYKLELREMPQMA
;
A
#
# COMPACT_ATOMS: atom_id res chain seq x y z
N MET A 1 -3.14 -19.80 14.54
CA MET A 1 -2.44 -19.22 13.38
C MET A 1 -3.12 -17.93 13.00
N ARG A 2 -2.35 -16.88 12.71
CA ARG A 2 -2.89 -15.56 12.32
C ARG A 2 -1.91 -14.90 11.33
N LEU A 3 -2.43 -14.45 10.19
CA LEU A 3 -1.64 -13.66 9.25
C LEU A 3 -1.47 -12.25 9.81
N VAL A 4 -0.23 -11.83 10.10
CA VAL A 4 0.01 -10.58 10.82
C VAL A 4 0.55 -9.47 9.96
N HIS A 5 1.44 -9.77 9.02
CA HIS A 5 1.96 -8.71 8.13
C HIS A 5 2.38 -9.23 6.78
N THR A 6 2.48 -8.31 5.82
CA THR A 6 3.06 -8.50 4.50
C THR A 6 4.28 -7.60 4.41
N MET A 7 5.42 -8.14 3.99
CA MET A 7 6.65 -7.35 3.87
C MET A 7 6.89 -6.98 2.41
N ILE A 8 7.23 -5.71 2.20
CA ILE A 8 7.70 -5.22 0.91
C ILE A 8 9.01 -4.46 1.10
N ARG A 9 9.86 -4.49 0.08
CA ARG A 9 11.12 -3.74 0.09
C ARG A 9 10.92 -2.40 -0.59
N VAL A 10 11.48 -1.35 0.02
CA VAL A 10 11.32 0.02 -0.47
C VAL A 10 12.66 0.66 -0.75
N GLU A 11 12.69 1.57 -1.73
CA GLU A 11 13.91 2.26 -2.13
C GLU A 11 14.19 3.50 -1.29
N ASN A 12 13.14 4.12 -0.76
CA ASN A 12 13.23 5.30 0.10
C ASN A 12 12.24 5.15 1.25
N LEU A 13 12.77 4.86 2.44
CA LEU A 13 11.92 4.53 3.59
C LEU A 13 11.06 5.72 4.04
N ASP A 14 11.66 6.91 4.14
CA ASP A 14 10.92 8.08 4.63
C ASP A 14 9.79 8.46 3.67
N GLU A 15 10.04 8.40 2.36
CA GLU A 15 9.02 8.66 1.35
C GLU A 15 7.90 7.64 1.42
N SER A 16 8.23 6.36 1.60
CA SER A 16 7.24 5.29 1.70
C SER A 16 6.43 5.39 3.00
N ILE A 17 7.06 5.70 4.13
CA ILE A 17 6.34 5.95 5.39
C ILE A 17 5.37 7.11 5.22
N ASP A 18 5.83 8.22 4.63
CA ASP A 18 4.96 9.38 4.38
C ASP A 18 3.76 9.02 3.51
N PHE A 19 4.02 8.26 2.44
CA PHE A 19 2.96 7.81 1.54
C PHE A 19 1.90 7.00 2.30
N TYR A 20 2.30 5.97 3.01
CA TYR A 20 1.35 5.07 3.67
C TYR A 20 0.66 5.71 4.87
N THR A 21 1.31 6.67 5.56
CA THR A 21 0.69 7.34 6.70
C THR A 21 -0.11 8.58 6.29
N GLN A 22 0.54 9.55 5.63
CA GLN A 22 -0.10 10.83 5.33
C GLN A 22 -1.07 10.76 4.15
N LYS A 23 -0.78 9.94 3.16
CA LYS A 23 -1.61 9.87 1.96
C LYS A 23 -2.66 8.77 2.03
N ILE A 24 -2.31 7.62 2.56
CA ILE A 24 -3.20 6.45 2.60
C ILE A 24 -3.95 6.36 3.93
N GLY A 25 -3.31 6.72 5.05
CA GLY A 25 -3.97 6.75 6.35
C GLY A 25 -3.66 5.58 7.26
N LEU A 26 -2.57 4.84 7.00
CA LEU A 26 -2.12 3.82 7.94
C LEU A 26 -1.38 4.46 9.11
N GLU A 27 -1.19 3.69 10.19
CA GLU A 27 -0.51 4.14 11.39
C GLU A 27 0.89 3.56 11.46
N LEU A 28 1.90 4.41 11.67
CA LEU A 28 3.26 3.95 11.96
C LEU A 28 3.30 3.39 13.37
N VAL A 29 3.53 2.09 13.49
CA VAL A 29 3.54 1.38 14.78
C VAL A 29 4.95 1.29 15.35
N ALA A 30 5.94 1.01 14.49
CA ALA A 30 7.32 0.84 14.93
C ALA A 30 8.28 1.12 13.79
N ARG A 31 9.45 1.63 14.12
CA ARG A 31 10.57 1.77 13.19
C ARG A 31 11.81 1.26 13.91
N GLU A 32 12.48 0.26 13.33
CA GLU A 32 13.57 -0.45 13.99
C GLU A 32 14.74 -0.69 13.04
N GLU A 33 15.93 -0.58 13.60
CA GLU A 33 17.15 -1.01 12.89
C GLU A 33 17.32 -2.52 13.06
N LEU A 34 17.78 -3.20 12.01
CA LEU A 34 18.14 -4.61 12.05
C LEU A 34 19.66 -4.75 11.90
N PRO A 35 20.42 -4.72 13.02
CA PRO A 35 21.89 -4.65 12.92
C PRO A 35 22.51 -5.81 12.16
N GLY A 36 21.94 -7.01 12.27
CA GLY A 36 22.49 -8.19 11.59
C GLY A 36 22.22 -8.22 10.10
N ASN A 37 21.25 -7.43 9.59
CA ASN A 37 20.81 -7.47 8.20
C ASN A 37 21.10 -6.18 7.45
N ASP A 38 21.72 -5.20 8.08
CA ASP A 38 22.02 -3.88 7.49
C ASP A 38 20.76 -3.28 6.82
N ALA A 39 19.69 -3.22 7.59
CA ALA A 39 18.39 -2.76 7.12
C ALA A 39 17.66 -2.01 8.23
N THR A 40 16.74 -1.13 7.81
CA THR A 40 15.76 -0.49 8.68
C THR A 40 14.39 -0.98 8.28
N ILE A 41 13.55 -1.33 9.26
CA ILE A 41 12.18 -1.75 9.01
C ILE A 41 11.20 -0.78 9.66
N ALA A 42 10.00 -0.69 9.08
CA ALA A 42 8.89 0.07 9.64
C ALA A 42 7.62 -0.76 9.51
N PHE A 43 6.81 -0.78 10.57
CA PHE A 43 5.51 -1.45 10.56
C PHE A 43 4.41 -0.41 10.51
N LEU A 44 3.52 -0.56 9.53
CA LEU A 44 2.39 0.33 9.29
C LEU A 44 1.12 -0.48 9.43
N ARG A 45 0.24 -0.08 10.36
CA ARG A 45 -1.00 -0.83 10.65
C ARG A 45 -2.18 -0.17 9.97
N GLU A 46 -3.01 -1.00 9.31
CA GLU A 46 -4.33 -0.57 8.88
C GLU A 46 -5.27 -0.72 10.08
N PRO A 47 -5.87 0.38 10.58
CA PRO A 47 -6.56 0.35 11.88
C PRO A 47 -7.83 -0.50 11.92
N ASN A 48 -8.52 -0.68 10.80
CA ASN A 48 -9.78 -1.43 10.79
C ASN A 48 -9.56 -2.95 10.83
N SER A 49 -8.57 -3.44 10.07
CA SER A 49 -8.28 -4.87 10.00
C SER A 49 -7.21 -5.31 10.98
N GLY A 50 -6.34 -4.39 11.41
CA GLY A 50 -5.16 -4.71 12.20
C GLY A 50 -4.02 -5.32 11.39
N HIS A 51 -4.19 -5.50 10.08
CA HIS A 51 -3.12 -6.01 9.23
C HIS A 51 -2.00 -4.99 9.12
N GLU A 52 -0.75 -5.46 9.14
CA GLU A 52 0.41 -4.57 9.05
C GLU A 52 1.16 -4.79 7.75
N ILE A 53 1.69 -3.70 7.22
CA ILE A 53 2.64 -3.73 6.12
C ILE A 53 4.01 -3.46 6.74
N GLU A 54 4.96 -4.39 6.53
CA GLU A 54 6.35 -4.18 6.95
C GLU A 54 7.12 -3.62 5.77
N LEU A 55 7.63 -2.41 5.91
CA LEU A 55 8.53 -1.81 4.93
C LEU A 55 9.97 -2.14 5.31
N THR A 56 10.72 -2.72 4.39
CA THR A 56 12.13 -3.04 4.61
C THR A 56 13.00 -2.19 3.69
N TYR A 57 13.88 -1.40 4.30
CA TYR A 57 14.85 -0.59 3.57
C TYR A 57 16.24 -1.17 3.80
N ASN A 58 16.88 -1.68 2.74
CA ASN A 58 18.25 -2.17 2.80
C ASN A 58 19.22 -1.01 2.62
N HIS A 59 20.23 -0.91 3.48
CA HIS A 59 21.13 0.25 3.51
C HIS A 59 22.11 0.31 2.34
N ASP A 60 22.16 -0.74 1.51
CA ASP A 60 23.07 -0.76 0.34
C ASP A 60 22.60 0.11 -0.84
N GLY A 61 21.43 0.76 -0.70
CA GLY A 61 20.95 1.71 -1.70
C GLY A 61 20.51 1.09 -3.02
N ARG A 62 20.24 -0.23 -3.03
CA ARG A 62 19.82 -0.91 -4.25
C ARG A 62 18.42 -0.49 -4.70
N SER A 63 18.16 -0.59 -6.00
CA SER A 63 16.80 -0.56 -6.53
C SER A 63 16.29 -1.98 -6.72
N TYR A 64 14.98 -2.12 -6.92
CA TYR A 64 14.33 -3.42 -6.97
C TYR A 64 13.62 -3.60 -8.31
N ASP A 65 13.78 -4.80 -8.87
CA ASP A 65 12.96 -5.27 -9.98
C ASP A 65 11.77 -5.99 -9.35
N LEU A 66 10.57 -5.40 -9.44
CA LEU A 66 9.38 -5.99 -8.83
C LEU A 66 8.91 -7.23 -9.58
N GLY A 67 9.33 -7.39 -10.83
CA GLY A 67 8.97 -8.55 -11.63
C GLY A 67 7.48 -8.63 -11.94
N ASP A 68 7.02 -9.80 -12.31
CA ASP A 68 5.62 -10.05 -12.65
C ASP A 68 4.96 -11.13 -11.78
N GLY A 69 5.66 -11.61 -10.74
CA GLY A 69 5.13 -12.62 -9.84
C GLY A 69 4.32 -12.04 -8.68
N TYR A 70 4.65 -10.82 -8.24
CA TYR A 70 3.91 -10.14 -7.19
C TYR A 70 2.75 -9.38 -7.82
N GLY A 71 1.56 -9.52 -7.22
CA GLY A 71 0.39 -8.76 -7.67
C GLY A 71 0.26 -7.43 -6.96
N HIS A 72 -0.65 -7.37 -6.00
CA HIS A 72 -0.98 -6.11 -5.32
C HIS A 72 -1.58 -6.40 -3.94
N MET A 73 -1.64 -5.35 -3.11
CA MET A 73 -2.43 -5.33 -1.89
C MET A 73 -3.76 -4.65 -2.21
N ALA A 74 -4.85 -5.06 -1.54
CA ALA A 74 -6.16 -4.53 -1.81
C ALA A 74 -6.79 -3.92 -0.56
N PHE A 75 -7.49 -2.81 -0.73
CA PHE A 75 -8.21 -2.09 0.31
C PHE A 75 -9.69 -2.02 -0.08
N ASP A 76 -10.57 -2.51 0.79
CA ASP A 76 -11.99 -2.29 0.61
C ASP A 76 -12.33 -0.90 1.12
N VAL A 77 -13.03 -0.12 0.30
CA VAL A 77 -13.45 1.24 0.63
C VAL A 77 -14.95 1.40 0.38
N VAL A 78 -15.54 2.39 1.03
CA VAL A 78 -16.97 2.67 0.86
C VAL A 78 -17.26 3.15 -0.55
N SER A 79 -16.41 4.04 -1.08
CA SER A 79 -16.53 4.60 -2.43
C SER A 79 -15.17 4.68 -3.07
N VAL A 80 -14.98 3.93 -4.17
CA VAL A 80 -13.74 4.00 -4.95
C VAL A 80 -13.57 5.37 -5.56
N ASP A 81 -14.65 5.96 -6.09
CA ASP A 81 -14.56 7.29 -6.71
C ASP A 81 -14.14 8.36 -5.71
N ASP A 82 -14.74 8.38 -4.52
CA ASP A 82 -14.40 9.38 -3.50
C ASP A 82 -12.97 9.19 -3.00
N THR A 83 -12.56 7.95 -2.75
CA THR A 83 -11.20 7.64 -2.31
C THR A 83 -10.18 8.01 -3.39
N TYR A 84 -10.49 7.72 -4.65
CA TYR A 84 -9.65 8.09 -5.79
C TYR A 84 -9.41 9.60 -5.84
N GLU A 85 -10.47 10.40 -5.74
CA GLU A 85 -10.35 11.86 -5.76
C GLU A 85 -9.55 12.38 -4.55
N GLU A 86 -9.81 11.81 -3.38
CA GLU A 86 -9.12 12.19 -2.15
C GLU A 86 -7.63 11.89 -2.23
N TRP A 87 -7.27 10.67 -2.64
CA TRP A 87 -5.87 10.28 -2.76
C TRP A 87 -5.14 11.07 -3.84
N LYS A 88 -5.80 11.32 -4.98
CA LYS A 88 -5.22 12.18 -6.03
C LYS A 88 -4.92 13.58 -5.51
N SER A 89 -5.80 14.14 -4.69
CA SER A 89 -5.59 15.46 -4.11
C SER A 89 -4.36 15.51 -3.20
N ARG A 90 -3.93 14.35 -2.69
CA ARG A 90 -2.73 14.21 -1.86
C ARG A 90 -1.50 13.84 -2.67
N GLY A 91 -1.61 13.77 -4.00
CA GLY A 91 -0.49 13.47 -4.88
C GLY A 91 -0.26 11.98 -5.14
N VAL A 92 -1.23 11.12 -4.85
CA VAL A 92 -1.14 9.69 -5.17
C VAL A 92 -1.34 9.49 -6.67
N GLU A 93 -0.46 8.70 -7.28
CA GLU A 93 -0.58 8.32 -8.69
C GLU A 93 -1.45 7.08 -8.84
N PHE A 94 -2.20 7.01 -9.94
CA PHE A 94 -3.04 5.85 -10.27
C PHE A 94 -2.64 5.30 -11.63
N SER A 95 -2.48 3.97 -11.71
CA SER A 95 -2.26 3.26 -12.97
C SER A 95 -3.58 2.85 -13.63
N LEU A 96 -4.67 2.78 -12.85
CA LEU A 96 -6.01 2.53 -13.36
C LEU A 96 -6.99 3.43 -12.61
N SER A 97 -7.69 4.30 -13.34
CA SER A 97 -8.77 5.12 -12.78
C SER A 97 -9.99 4.26 -12.50
N PRO A 98 -10.98 4.76 -11.71
CA PRO A 98 -12.14 3.96 -11.32
C PRO A 98 -12.83 3.29 -12.50
N LYS A 99 -13.10 1.99 -12.36
CA LYS A 99 -13.71 1.17 -13.39
C LYS A 99 -14.62 0.12 -12.74
N THR A 100 -15.78 -0.10 -13.33
CA THR A 100 -16.67 -1.17 -12.89
C THR A 100 -16.38 -2.42 -13.68
N MET A 101 -16.11 -3.50 -12.97
CA MET A 101 -15.83 -4.82 -13.55
C MET A 101 -17.14 -5.53 -13.93
N GLN A 102 -17.05 -6.60 -14.72
CA GLN A 102 -18.22 -7.37 -15.15
C GLN A 102 -18.99 -7.95 -13.98
N ASN A 103 -18.29 -8.29 -12.87
CA ASN A 103 -18.95 -8.81 -11.67
C ASN A 103 -19.60 -7.72 -10.81
N GLY A 104 -19.57 -6.46 -11.25
CA GLY A 104 -20.17 -5.33 -10.53
C GLY A 104 -19.26 -4.64 -9.55
N MET A 105 -18.08 -5.19 -9.27
CA MET A 105 -17.11 -4.54 -8.40
C MET A 105 -16.53 -3.31 -9.07
N ARG A 106 -16.41 -2.23 -8.31
CA ARG A 106 -15.69 -1.05 -8.78
C ARG A 106 -14.28 -1.06 -8.22
N ILE A 107 -13.30 -0.83 -9.07
CA ILE A 107 -11.88 -0.88 -8.69
C ILE A 107 -11.12 0.32 -9.21
N ALA A 108 -9.96 0.57 -8.60
CA ALA A 108 -8.92 1.47 -9.10
C ALA A 108 -7.58 0.93 -8.60
N PHE A 109 -6.48 1.30 -9.27
CA PHE A 109 -5.14 0.94 -8.84
C PHE A 109 -4.31 2.19 -8.62
N ALA A 110 -3.87 2.37 -7.37
CA ALA A 110 -2.85 3.36 -7.01
C ALA A 110 -1.46 2.74 -7.11
N VAL A 111 -0.45 3.59 -7.19
CA VAL A 111 0.95 3.18 -7.25
C VAL A 111 1.71 3.85 -6.12
N ASP A 112 2.45 3.07 -5.33
CA ASP A 112 3.26 3.60 -4.24
C ASP A 112 4.61 4.12 -4.75
N PRO A 113 5.42 4.79 -3.89
CA PRO A 113 6.68 5.40 -4.35
C PRO A 113 7.70 4.42 -4.92
N THR A 114 7.65 3.14 -4.56
CA THR A 114 8.56 2.12 -5.10
C THR A 114 8.01 1.48 -6.37
N GLY A 115 6.71 1.63 -6.62
CA GLY A 115 6.05 1.07 -7.79
C GLY A 115 5.06 -0.04 -7.48
N TYR A 116 4.83 -0.38 -6.21
CA TYR A 116 3.84 -1.38 -5.83
C TYR A 116 2.44 -0.86 -6.07
N LYS A 117 1.59 -1.73 -6.61
CA LYS A 117 0.19 -1.36 -6.88
C LYS A 117 -0.68 -1.65 -5.67
N LEU A 118 -1.61 -0.74 -5.42
CA LEU A 118 -2.62 -0.85 -4.37
C LEU A 118 -3.99 -0.82 -5.02
N GLU A 119 -4.76 -1.89 -4.86
CA GLU A 119 -6.11 -1.93 -5.40
C GLU A 119 -7.09 -1.32 -4.42
N LEU A 120 -7.93 -0.40 -4.89
CA LEU A 120 -9.13 0.04 -4.19
C LEU A 120 -10.29 -0.79 -4.69
N ARG A 121 -11.12 -1.32 -3.78
CA ARG A 121 -12.26 -2.15 -4.11
C ARG A 121 -13.51 -1.62 -3.44
N GLU A 122 -14.58 -1.58 -4.21
CA GLU A 122 -15.93 -1.28 -3.69
C GLU A 122 -16.85 -2.39 -4.14
N MET A 123 -17.44 -3.08 -3.18
CA MET A 123 -18.32 -4.19 -3.48
C MET A 123 -19.60 -3.70 -4.15
N PRO A 124 -20.22 -4.50 -5.04
CA PRO A 124 -21.50 -4.10 -5.65
C PRO A 124 -22.54 -3.87 -4.56
N GLN A 125 -23.31 -2.79 -4.73
CA GLN A 125 -24.42 -2.55 -3.81
C GLN A 125 -25.51 -3.58 -4.05
N MET A 126 -26.00 -4.15 -2.96
CA MET A 126 -27.14 -5.05 -2.99
C MET A 126 -28.40 -4.21 -3.13
N ALA A 127 -29.24 -4.54 -4.12
CA ALA A 127 -30.51 -3.85 -4.33
C ALA A 127 -31.49 -4.17 -3.20
#